data_ff537719fb52fa098e91d61b47ee469d
#
_entry.id   ff537719fb52fa098e91d61b47ee469d
#
_cell.length_a   1.000
_cell.length_b   1.000
_cell.length_c   1.000
_cell.angle_alpha   90.00
_cell.angle_beta   90.00
_cell.angle_gamma   90.00
#
_symmetry.space_group_name_H-M   'P 1'
#
loop_
_entity.id
_entity.type
_entity.pdbx_description
1 polymer ?
#
loop_
_entity_poly.entity_id
_entity_poly.type
_entity_poly.pdbx_seq_one_letter_code
_entity_poly.pdbx_strand_id
1 'polypeptide(L)'
;MKAMLCKILSVVITLLSLLAVKVNQPTIPNPMKKVDLSNFTLTFEDEFEGELDRSVWSGHYTYGDKSSVRKGSYWNNYMAYTENGNLVIPLRYLSDGMGGTGAGWYTAGLDTDADAPNGFSQKFGYFECRCILPKGSDIWSAFWMMNDQVFNVDGSGRDGTEVDIMESFNYGNRISNVVQSDLHWDGYDEAHRSNRAKKAYVIGSNPYEEFNTYGLEWNEDEYIFYINGKEYYRTNAGGVCQNPLYLILSIEMWGENGIASDRTADADPAEYIVDYVRVYQ
;
A
#
# COMPACT_ATOMS: atom_id res chain seq x y z
N MET A 1 -35.86 -27.38 -30.71
CA MET A 1 -35.75 -25.96 -30.26
C MET A 1 -35.29 -25.85 -28.80
N LYS A 2 -35.95 -26.41 -27.79
CA LYS A 2 -35.55 -26.34 -26.37
C LYS A 2 -34.13 -26.86 -26.07
N ALA A 3 -33.71 -27.99 -26.65
CA ALA A 3 -32.37 -28.55 -26.44
C ALA A 3 -31.22 -27.72 -27.07
N MET A 4 -31.51 -27.03 -28.16
CA MET A 4 -30.55 -26.14 -28.81
C MET A 4 -30.37 -24.82 -28.03
N LEU A 5 -31.50 -24.29 -27.46
CA LEU A 5 -31.42 -23.12 -26.58
C LEU A 5 -30.64 -23.38 -25.30
N CYS A 6 -30.81 -24.57 -24.68
CA CYS A 6 -30.07 -25.00 -23.47
C CYS A 6 -28.55 -25.11 -23.74
N LYS A 7 -28.14 -25.63 -24.90
CA LYS A 7 -26.72 -25.72 -25.27
C LYS A 7 -26.10 -24.34 -25.52
N ILE A 8 -26.83 -23.43 -26.20
CA ILE A 8 -26.38 -22.07 -26.43
C ILE A 8 -26.23 -21.32 -25.08
N LEU A 9 -27.21 -21.45 -24.20
CA LEU A 9 -27.16 -20.82 -22.86
C LEU A 9 -26.00 -21.35 -22.01
N SER A 10 -25.73 -22.66 -22.05
CA SER A 10 -24.59 -23.29 -21.36
C SER A 10 -23.26 -22.79 -21.89
N VAL A 11 -23.09 -22.64 -23.20
CA VAL A 11 -21.86 -22.13 -23.81
C VAL A 11 -21.65 -20.65 -23.46
N VAL A 12 -22.71 -19.83 -23.47
CA VAL A 12 -22.63 -18.43 -23.08
C VAL A 12 -22.27 -18.25 -21.61
N ILE A 13 -22.87 -19.05 -20.72
CA ILE A 13 -22.54 -19.04 -19.27
C ILE A 13 -21.08 -19.45 -19.06
N THR A 14 -20.60 -20.49 -19.76
CA THR A 14 -19.22 -20.94 -19.68
C THR A 14 -18.25 -19.89 -20.21
N LEU A 15 -18.55 -19.22 -21.32
CA LEU A 15 -17.75 -18.13 -21.85
C LEU A 15 -17.73 -16.90 -20.92
N LEU A 16 -18.86 -16.54 -20.32
CA LEU A 16 -18.94 -15.45 -19.36
C LEU A 16 -18.18 -15.77 -18.07
N SER A 17 -18.23 -17.01 -17.58
CA SER A 17 -17.46 -17.46 -16.42
C SER A 17 -15.95 -17.47 -16.70
N LEU A 18 -15.53 -17.91 -17.90
CA LEU A 18 -14.13 -17.87 -18.34
C LEU A 18 -13.61 -16.44 -18.52
N LEU A 19 -14.44 -15.52 -19.01
CA LEU A 19 -14.14 -14.09 -19.09
C LEU A 19 -14.04 -13.46 -17.70
N ALA A 20 -14.98 -13.76 -16.80
CA ALA A 20 -14.93 -13.27 -15.42
C ALA A 20 -13.70 -13.78 -14.64
N VAL A 21 -13.31 -15.04 -14.86
CA VAL A 21 -12.08 -15.61 -14.28
C VAL A 21 -10.82 -14.90 -14.83
N LYS A 22 -10.80 -14.55 -16.12
CA LYS A 22 -9.66 -13.80 -16.71
C LYS A 22 -9.56 -12.36 -16.20
N VAL A 23 -10.69 -11.70 -15.93
CA VAL A 23 -10.73 -10.31 -15.46
C VAL A 23 -10.18 -10.19 -14.02
N ASN A 24 -10.28 -11.25 -13.22
CA ASN A 24 -9.86 -11.26 -11.82
C ASN A 24 -8.48 -11.91 -11.57
N GLN A 25 -7.76 -12.31 -12.61
CA GLN A 25 -6.41 -12.85 -12.42
C GLN A 25 -5.41 -11.71 -12.18
N PRO A 26 -4.46 -11.88 -11.23
CA PRO A 26 -3.38 -10.92 -11.05
C PRO A 26 -2.55 -10.76 -12.34
N THR A 27 -2.09 -9.55 -12.59
CA THR A 27 -1.25 -9.22 -13.73
C THR A 27 0.18 -9.75 -13.51
N ILE A 28 0.83 -10.16 -14.59
CA ILE A 28 2.27 -10.45 -14.60
C ILE A 28 2.97 -9.18 -15.08
N PRO A 29 3.93 -8.62 -14.29
CA PRO A 29 4.70 -7.46 -14.73
C PRO A 29 5.39 -7.71 -16.08
N ASN A 30 5.36 -6.71 -16.95
CA ASN A 30 5.89 -6.82 -18.30
C ASN A 30 7.41 -6.68 -18.33
N PRO A 31 8.18 -7.74 -18.65
CA PRO A 31 9.64 -7.68 -18.61
C PRO A 31 10.26 -6.77 -19.67
N MET A 32 9.48 -6.38 -20.68
CA MET A 32 9.92 -5.47 -21.77
C MET A 32 9.67 -4.00 -21.44
N LYS A 33 8.83 -3.70 -20.45
CA LYS A 33 8.54 -2.36 -20.01
C LYS A 33 9.20 -2.12 -18.65
N LYS A 34 10.35 -1.50 -18.68
CA LYS A 34 11.13 -1.17 -17.48
C LYS A 34 11.05 0.33 -17.23
N VAL A 35 11.09 0.70 -15.95
CA VAL A 35 11.31 2.09 -15.58
C VAL A 35 12.63 2.58 -16.15
N ASP A 36 12.64 3.80 -16.68
CA ASP A 36 13.84 4.48 -17.16
C ASP A 36 14.05 5.77 -16.35
N LEU A 37 15.03 5.74 -15.47
CA LEU A 37 15.38 6.87 -14.60
C LEU A 37 16.47 7.77 -15.17
N SER A 38 16.88 7.60 -16.44
CA SER A 38 17.99 8.35 -17.04
C SER A 38 17.78 9.86 -17.10
N ASN A 39 16.53 10.32 -17.08
CA ASN A 39 16.14 11.73 -17.07
C ASN A 39 15.63 12.23 -15.73
N PHE A 40 15.71 11.42 -14.70
CA PHE A 40 15.27 11.77 -13.37
C PHE A 40 16.46 12.18 -12.48
N THR A 41 16.20 13.05 -11.52
CA THR A 41 17.15 13.47 -10.48
C THR A 41 16.60 13.05 -9.13
N LEU A 42 17.42 12.47 -8.27
CA LEU A 42 17.05 12.11 -6.90
C LEU A 42 16.70 13.39 -6.11
N THR A 43 15.52 13.44 -5.52
CA THR A 43 14.99 14.58 -4.76
C THR A 43 14.80 14.28 -3.29
N PHE A 44 14.59 13.01 -2.95
CA PHE A 44 14.47 12.52 -1.57
C PHE A 44 14.99 11.09 -1.50
N GLU A 45 15.70 10.79 -0.42
CA GLU A 45 16.07 9.42 -0.07
C GLU A 45 16.11 9.25 1.45
N ASP A 46 15.73 8.07 1.92
CA ASP A 46 16.06 7.57 3.22
C ASP A 46 16.50 6.10 3.09
N GLU A 47 17.75 5.85 3.43
CA GLU A 47 18.38 4.52 3.42
C GLU A 47 18.32 3.88 4.83
N PHE A 48 17.69 4.55 5.78
CA PHE A 48 17.51 4.11 7.16
C PHE A 48 18.81 3.72 7.89
N GLU A 49 19.92 4.31 7.45
CA GLU A 49 21.23 4.17 8.09
C GLU A 49 21.32 5.06 9.35
N GLY A 50 21.28 4.49 10.52
CA GLY A 50 21.29 5.22 11.78
C GLY A 50 19.95 5.21 12.51
N GLU A 51 19.69 6.20 13.35
CA GLU A 51 18.42 6.32 14.07
C GLU A 51 17.31 6.86 13.14
N LEU A 52 16.08 6.37 13.32
CA LEU A 52 14.93 6.84 12.57
C LEU A 52 14.73 8.36 12.78
N ASP A 53 14.83 9.12 11.69
CA ASP A 53 14.59 10.58 11.72
C ASP A 53 13.10 10.87 11.86
N ARG A 54 12.68 11.10 13.09
CA ARG A 54 11.28 11.43 13.42
C ARG A 54 10.91 12.87 13.09
N SER A 55 11.84 13.68 12.62
CA SER A 55 11.53 15.00 12.06
C SER A 55 11.07 14.90 10.60
N VAL A 56 11.35 13.78 9.95
CA VAL A 56 10.88 13.42 8.59
C VAL A 56 9.70 12.45 8.70
N TRP A 57 9.91 11.32 9.39
CA TRP A 57 8.91 10.27 9.56
C TRP A 57 8.12 10.47 10.84
N SER A 58 6.94 10.99 10.72
CA SER A 58 6.02 11.25 11.82
C SER A 58 4.86 10.24 11.83
N GLY A 59 3.77 10.55 12.40
CA GLY A 59 2.54 9.77 12.40
C GLY A 59 1.36 10.71 12.60
N HIS A 60 1.42 11.84 11.94
CA HIS A 60 0.50 12.95 12.18
C HIS A 60 -0.68 12.98 11.21
N TYR A 61 -0.65 12.17 10.14
CA TYR A 61 -1.77 12.17 9.23
C TYR A 61 -3.07 11.76 9.94
N THR A 62 -4.16 11.58 9.28
CA THR A 62 -5.55 11.41 9.77
C THR A 62 -5.72 10.73 11.14
N TYR A 63 -4.91 9.74 11.49
CA TYR A 63 -5.05 8.97 12.74
C TYR A 63 -4.11 9.42 13.86
N GLY A 64 -3.08 10.20 13.56
CA GLY A 64 -2.06 10.60 14.51
C GLY A 64 -1.17 9.45 14.98
N ASP A 65 -0.30 9.73 15.94
CA ASP A 65 0.76 8.81 16.37
C ASP A 65 0.32 7.71 17.36
N LYS A 66 -0.93 7.74 17.86
CA LYS A 66 -1.47 6.78 18.86
C LYS A 66 -2.92 6.42 18.60
N SER A 67 -3.36 6.45 17.36
CA SER A 67 -4.75 6.22 17.02
C SER A 67 -5.08 4.73 16.90
N SER A 68 -6.34 4.41 17.11
CA SER A 68 -6.89 3.11 16.80
C SER A 68 -7.26 3.06 15.32
N VAL A 69 -6.58 2.22 14.55
CA VAL A 69 -6.84 2.01 13.12
C VAL A 69 -7.99 1.03 12.93
N ARG A 70 -7.95 -0.10 13.65
CA ARG A 70 -9.03 -1.07 13.76
C ARG A 70 -9.33 -1.28 15.24
N LYS A 71 -10.56 -1.63 15.60
CA LYS A 71 -10.88 -1.93 17.00
C LYS A 71 -9.96 -3.03 17.53
N GLY A 72 -9.12 -2.71 18.51
CA GLY A 72 -8.10 -3.61 19.07
C GLY A 72 -6.80 -3.66 18.27
N SER A 73 -6.60 -2.73 17.31
CA SER A 73 -5.33 -2.49 16.64
C SER A 73 -4.98 -1.02 16.74
N TYR A 74 -3.72 -0.71 17.00
CA TYR A 74 -3.27 0.64 17.34
C TYR A 74 -2.00 0.99 16.60
N TRP A 75 -1.93 2.21 16.05
CA TRP A 75 -0.69 2.80 15.59
C TRP A 75 -0.03 3.57 16.72
N ASN A 76 1.25 3.33 16.87
CA ASN A 76 2.12 4.05 17.78
C ASN A 76 3.51 4.15 17.16
N ASN A 77 3.93 5.35 16.79
CA ASN A 77 5.19 5.59 16.09
C ASN A 77 6.42 5.05 16.83
N TYR A 78 6.36 4.94 18.15
CA TYR A 78 7.46 4.37 18.93
C TYR A 78 7.64 2.85 18.72
N MET A 79 6.72 2.19 18.03
CA MET A 79 6.90 0.80 17.60
C MET A 79 7.94 0.66 16.48
N ALA A 80 8.04 1.66 15.60
CA ALA A 80 9.00 1.65 14.51
C ALA A 80 10.41 2.03 14.98
N TYR A 81 11.42 1.35 14.43
CA TYR A 81 12.83 1.58 14.73
C TYR A 81 13.69 1.21 13.53
N THR A 82 14.97 1.59 13.55
CA THR A 82 15.95 1.18 12.54
C THR A 82 16.86 0.10 13.10
N GLU A 83 17.15 -0.90 12.28
CA GLU A 83 18.07 -1.98 12.62
C GLU A 83 18.78 -2.50 11.35
N ASN A 84 20.12 -2.66 11.42
CA ASN A 84 20.93 -3.18 10.32
C ASN A 84 20.75 -2.41 9.00
N GLY A 85 20.60 -1.09 9.04
CA GLY A 85 20.37 -0.26 7.86
C GLY A 85 18.98 -0.44 7.23
N ASN A 86 17.99 -0.79 8.02
CA ASN A 86 16.62 -0.91 7.56
C ASN A 86 15.66 -0.26 8.57
N LEU A 87 14.55 0.29 8.09
CA LEU A 87 13.40 0.58 8.93
C LEU A 87 12.65 -0.72 9.22
N VAL A 88 12.34 -0.95 10.48
CA VAL A 88 11.51 -2.07 10.94
C VAL A 88 10.22 -1.54 11.54
N ILE A 89 9.10 -1.94 10.98
CA ILE A 89 7.76 -1.68 11.53
C ILE A 89 7.19 -3.03 11.99
N PRO A 90 7.24 -3.33 13.31
CA PRO A 90 6.72 -4.58 13.84
C PRO A 90 5.21 -4.49 14.09
N LEU A 91 4.53 -5.64 14.01
CA LEU A 91 3.18 -5.83 14.51
C LEU A 91 3.23 -6.83 15.65
N ARG A 92 2.83 -6.41 16.86
CA ARG A 92 2.88 -7.22 18.09
C ARG A 92 1.58 -7.13 18.88
N TYR A 93 1.21 -8.23 19.52
CA TYR A 93 0.14 -8.20 20.52
C TYR A 93 0.72 -7.84 21.88
N LEU A 94 0.20 -6.80 22.50
CA LEU A 94 0.60 -6.35 23.84
C LEU A 94 -0.59 -6.53 24.81
N SER A 95 -0.44 -7.46 25.78
CA SER A 95 -1.47 -7.75 26.79
C SER A 95 -1.75 -6.57 27.72
N ASP A 96 -0.73 -5.78 27.99
CA ASP A 96 -0.82 -4.63 28.90
C ASP A 96 -1.06 -3.31 28.15
N GLY A 97 -1.08 -3.38 26.81
CA GLY A 97 -1.21 -2.20 25.96
C GLY A 97 0.04 -1.33 25.96
N MET A 98 -0.07 -0.17 25.32
CA MET A 98 1.01 0.83 25.21
C MET A 98 0.40 2.25 25.21
N GLY A 99 1.08 3.20 25.83
CA GLY A 99 0.69 4.62 25.76
C GLY A 99 -0.67 4.95 26.36
N GLY A 100 -1.19 4.16 27.30
CA GLY A 100 -2.49 4.35 27.95
C GLY A 100 -3.67 3.72 27.23
N THR A 101 -3.43 2.98 26.14
CA THR A 101 -4.41 2.14 25.46
C THR A 101 -4.41 0.72 26.04
N GLY A 102 -5.47 -0.06 25.85
CA GLY A 102 -5.61 -1.42 26.39
C GLY A 102 -4.89 -2.48 25.58
N ALA A 103 -5.06 -3.74 25.98
CA ALA A 103 -4.55 -4.89 25.23
C ALA A 103 -4.98 -4.85 23.76
N GLY A 104 -4.07 -5.23 22.87
CA GLY A 104 -4.34 -5.25 21.43
C GLY A 104 -3.09 -5.41 20.59
N TRP A 105 -3.29 -5.26 19.29
CA TRP A 105 -2.22 -5.29 18.30
C TRP A 105 -1.63 -3.88 18.13
N TYR A 106 -0.31 -3.78 18.25
CA TYR A 106 0.42 -2.53 18.16
C TYR A 106 1.41 -2.57 17.00
N THR A 107 1.43 -1.48 16.24
CA THR A 107 2.31 -1.29 15.09
C THR A 107 2.55 0.21 14.87
N ALA A 108 3.05 0.61 13.70
CA ALA A 108 3.20 2.02 13.33
C ALA A 108 2.61 2.31 11.94
N GLY A 109 2.18 3.57 11.77
CA GLY A 109 1.97 4.23 10.50
C GLY A 109 2.83 5.48 10.49
N LEU A 110 3.83 5.50 9.62
CA LEU A 110 4.78 6.60 9.48
C LEU A 110 4.47 7.39 8.22
N ASP A 111 4.49 8.69 8.30
CA ASP A 111 4.26 9.59 7.18
C ASP A 111 5.32 10.69 7.10
N THR A 112 5.43 11.31 5.93
CA THR A 112 6.30 12.46 5.69
C THR A 112 5.51 13.76 5.56
N ASP A 113 4.33 13.82 6.19
CA ASP A 113 3.44 14.99 6.13
C ASP A 113 4.15 16.29 6.54
N ALA A 114 3.66 17.39 5.99
CA ALA A 114 4.15 18.75 6.25
C ALA A 114 4.07 19.18 7.72
N ASP A 115 3.26 18.51 8.55
CA ASP A 115 3.21 18.72 10.00
C ASP A 115 4.47 18.20 10.72
N ALA A 116 5.25 17.31 10.09
CA ALA A 116 6.59 16.98 10.55
C ALA A 116 7.57 18.14 10.31
N PRO A 117 8.51 18.42 11.24
CA PRO A 117 9.44 19.56 11.11
C PRO A 117 10.23 19.62 9.82
N ASN A 118 10.57 18.45 9.25
CA ASN A 118 11.28 18.30 7.98
C ASN A 118 10.48 17.41 7.03
N GLY A 119 9.15 17.53 7.05
CA GLY A 119 8.25 16.76 6.21
C GLY A 119 8.55 16.89 4.73
N PHE A 120 8.19 15.88 3.97
CA PHE A 120 8.42 15.81 2.53
C PHE A 120 7.12 15.51 1.79
N SER A 121 6.86 16.28 0.76
CA SER A 121 5.83 15.99 -0.22
C SER A 121 6.30 16.42 -1.60
N GLN A 122 5.90 15.70 -2.63
CA GLN A 122 6.28 16.03 -4.00
C GLN A 122 5.12 15.79 -4.96
N LYS A 123 5.06 16.62 -5.99
CA LYS A 123 4.18 16.43 -7.14
C LYS A 123 4.99 15.90 -8.30
N PHE A 124 4.51 14.80 -8.90
CA PHE A 124 5.12 14.10 -10.01
C PHE A 124 6.51 13.51 -9.71
N GLY A 125 6.94 12.61 -10.56
CA GLY A 125 8.22 11.94 -10.44
C GLY A 125 8.10 10.43 -10.33
N TYR A 126 9.16 9.78 -9.90
CA TYR A 126 9.21 8.35 -9.62
C TYR A 126 9.45 8.12 -8.13
N PHE A 127 8.59 7.34 -7.52
CA PHE A 127 8.58 7.01 -6.09
C PHE A 127 8.83 5.52 -5.95
N GLU A 128 9.78 5.10 -5.13
CA GLU A 128 10.12 3.70 -4.94
C GLU A 128 10.40 3.37 -3.47
N CYS A 129 9.87 2.23 -3.04
CA CYS A 129 10.20 1.59 -1.79
C CYS A 129 10.77 0.20 -2.07
N ARG A 130 11.85 -0.18 -1.37
CA ARG A 130 12.41 -1.52 -1.37
C ARG A 130 12.19 -2.17 -0.02
N CYS A 131 11.45 -3.27 0.03
CA CYS A 131 11.02 -3.84 1.29
C CYS A 131 10.80 -5.35 1.25
N ILE A 132 10.75 -5.96 2.45
CA ILE A 132 10.23 -7.31 2.73
C ILE A 132 8.90 -7.15 3.45
N LEU A 133 7.87 -7.83 2.96
CA LEU A 133 6.52 -7.75 3.52
C LEU A 133 6.37 -8.59 4.79
N PRO A 134 5.50 -8.20 5.74
CA PRO A 134 5.30 -8.93 6.97
C PRO A 134 4.63 -10.28 6.73
N LYS A 135 5.12 -11.31 7.44
CA LYS A 135 4.51 -12.65 7.43
C LYS A 135 3.36 -12.72 8.43
N GLY A 136 2.20 -13.07 7.96
CA GLY A 136 1.04 -13.33 8.83
C GLY A 136 -0.28 -13.15 8.07
N SER A 137 -1.26 -14.01 8.37
CA SER A 137 -2.62 -13.81 7.88
C SER A 137 -3.23 -12.59 8.56
N ASP A 138 -4.15 -11.93 7.88
CA ASP A 138 -4.86 -10.75 8.36
C ASP A 138 -3.96 -9.53 8.65
N ILE A 139 -2.74 -9.51 8.09
CA ILE A 139 -1.86 -8.35 8.15
C ILE A 139 -1.94 -7.60 6.82
N TRP A 140 -2.08 -6.29 6.94
CA TRP A 140 -2.15 -5.37 5.81
C TRP A 140 -0.98 -4.39 5.91
N SER A 141 0.00 -4.53 5.03
CA SER A 141 1.11 -3.59 4.89
C SER A 141 0.95 -2.77 3.62
N ALA A 142 1.38 -1.49 3.68
CA ALA A 142 1.26 -0.59 2.54
C ALA A 142 2.45 0.38 2.44
N PHE A 143 2.77 0.73 1.19
CA PHE A 143 3.52 1.90 0.77
C PHE A 143 2.61 2.73 -0.13
N TRP A 144 2.25 3.93 0.31
CA TRP A 144 1.21 4.73 -0.29
C TRP A 144 1.45 6.23 -0.10
N MET A 145 0.63 7.04 -0.73
CA MET A 145 0.74 8.51 -0.70
C MET A 145 -0.64 9.13 -0.65
N MET A 146 -0.76 10.29 -0.04
CA MET A 146 -1.96 11.11 -0.09
C MET A 146 -1.68 12.58 0.21
N ASN A 147 -2.70 13.40 0.14
CA ASN A 147 -2.80 14.72 0.76
C ASN A 147 -4.20 14.91 1.35
N ASP A 148 -4.39 15.93 2.19
CA ASP A 148 -5.65 16.15 2.88
C ASP A 148 -6.81 16.51 1.95
N GLN A 149 -6.52 16.96 0.73
CA GLN A 149 -7.55 17.24 -0.26
C GLN A 149 -8.26 15.98 -0.78
N VAL A 150 -7.76 14.79 -0.45
CA VAL A 150 -8.48 13.52 -0.72
C VAL A 150 -9.90 13.51 -0.12
N PHE A 151 -10.12 14.28 0.95
CA PHE A 151 -11.43 14.42 1.60
C PHE A 151 -12.40 15.37 0.88
N ASN A 152 -11.94 16.15 -0.09
CA ASN A 152 -12.83 16.99 -0.91
C ASN A 152 -13.72 16.10 -1.79
N VAL A 153 -15.00 16.45 -1.86
CA VAL A 153 -16.00 15.72 -2.64
C VAL A 153 -16.40 16.58 -3.82
N ASP A 154 -15.71 16.43 -4.95
CA ASP A 154 -15.95 17.20 -6.18
C ASP A 154 -16.11 16.32 -7.45
N GLY A 155 -16.03 14.98 -7.28
CA GLY A 155 -16.12 14.00 -8.36
C GLY A 155 -14.79 13.76 -9.06
N SER A 156 -13.67 14.23 -8.48
CA SER A 156 -12.34 14.20 -9.10
C SER A 156 -11.25 13.93 -8.06
N GLY A 157 -10.18 13.22 -8.46
CA GLY A 157 -8.96 13.08 -7.68
C GLY A 157 -7.88 14.10 -8.06
N ARG A 158 -8.23 15.16 -8.81
CA ARG A 158 -7.21 16.11 -9.32
C ARG A 158 -6.60 17.00 -8.24
N ASP A 159 -7.34 17.31 -7.22
CA ASP A 159 -6.86 18.09 -6.07
C ASP A 159 -6.32 17.22 -4.94
N GLY A 160 -6.87 16.02 -4.77
CA GLY A 160 -6.45 15.06 -3.76
C GLY A 160 -6.80 13.62 -4.12
N THR A 161 -5.81 12.76 -3.99
CA THR A 161 -5.95 11.31 -4.24
C THR A 161 -5.09 10.56 -3.23
N GLU A 162 -5.61 9.48 -2.67
CA GLU A 162 -4.80 8.43 -2.08
C GLU A 162 -4.32 7.52 -3.21
N VAL A 163 -3.01 7.27 -3.24
CA VAL A 163 -2.36 6.41 -4.23
C VAL A 163 -1.67 5.28 -3.50
N ASP A 164 -2.27 4.11 -3.53
CA ASP A 164 -1.68 2.90 -2.97
C ASP A 164 -0.68 2.31 -3.97
N ILE A 165 0.61 2.61 -3.77
CA ILE A 165 1.67 2.10 -4.64
C ILE A 165 1.80 0.60 -4.45
N MET A 166 1.74 0.13 -3.22
CA MET A 166 1.77 -1.29 -2.87
C MET A 166 0.95 -1.54 -1.62
N GLU A 167 0.02 -2.47 -1.71
CA GLU A 167 -0.69 -3.05 -0.58
C GLU A 167 -0.54 -4.57 -0.57
N SER A 168 -0.35 -5.16 0.60
CA SER A 168 -0.26 -6.62 0.77
C SER A 168 -1.04 -7.09 1.98
N PHE A 169 -1.98 -8.01 1.74
CA PHE A 169 -2.75 -8.74 2.76
C PHE A 169 -3.03 -10.18 2.31
N ASN A 170 -2.16 -10.76 1.48
CA ASN A 170 -2.38 -12.06 0.87
C ASN A 170 -1.53 -13.19 1.47
N TYR A 171 -0.72 -12.93 2.53
CA TYR A 171 0.08 -13.98 3.15
C TYR A 171 -0.79 -15.16 3.61
N GLY A 172 -0.33 -16.37 3.34
CA GLY A 172 -1.08 -17.60 3.68
C GLY A 172 -2.27 -17.91 2.77
N ASN A 173 -2.65 -17.01 1.89
CA ASN A 173 -3.66 -17.27 0.88
C ASN A 173 -3.12 -18.15 -0.25
N ARG A 174 -4.03 -18.75 -1.03
CA ARG A 174 -3.68 -19.60 -2.19
C ARG A 174 -2.76 -18.89 -3.19
N ILE A 175 -2.75 -17.56 -3.21
CA ILE A 175 -1.94 -16.71 -4.08
C ILE A 175 -1.24 -15.69 -3.19
N SER A 176 -0.28 -16.14 -2.37
CA SER A 176 0.38 -15.31 -1.38
C SER A 176 1.34 -14.27 -1.98
N ASN A 177 1.97 -14.57 -3.12
CA ASN A 177 2.91 -13.66 -3.79
C ASN A 177 2.21 -12.62 -4.69
N VAL A 178 1.10 -12.07 -4.23
CA VAL A 178 0.31 -11.06 -4.94
C VAL A 178 0.22 -9.80 -4.09
N VAL A 179 0.53 -8.67 -4.70
CA VAL A 179 0.28 -7.33 -4.16
C VAL A 179 -0.76 -6.63 -5.02
N GLN A 180 -1.25 -5.49 -4.55
CA GLN A 180 -2.18 -4.67 -5.32
C GLN A 180 -1.82 -3.20 -5.24
N SER A 181 -2.36 -2.42 -6.19
CA SER A 181 -2.38 -0.97 -6.17
C SER A 181 -3.79 -0.46 -6.41
N ASP A 182 -4.14 0.65 -5.78
CA ASP A 182 -5.43 1.30 -5.95
C ASP A 182 -5.28 2.83 -5.99
N LEU A 183 -6.38 3.50 -6.29
CA LEU A 183 -6.54 4.94 -6.17
C LEU A 183 -7.87 5.21 -5.47
N HIS A 184 -7.87 6.16 -4.51
CA HIS A 184 -9.07 6.59 -3.81
C HIS A 184 -9.20 8.11 -3.83
N TRP A 185 -10.44 8.62 -3.98
CA TRP A 185 -10.76 10.05 -3.98
C TRP A 185 -12.20 10.28 -3.54
N ASP A 186 -12.59 11.54 -3.34
CA ASP A 186 -13.91 11.96 -2.82
C ASP A 186 -14.18 11.45 -1.39
N GLY A 187 -13.14 11.43 -0.53
CA GLY A 187 -13.24 10.99 0.86
C GLY A 187 -13.43 9.49 1.03
N TYR A 188 -13.94 9.07 2.19
CA TYR A 188 -14.11 7.64 2.53
C TYR A 188 -15.55 7.30 2.96
N ASP A 189 -16.49 8.24 2.82
CA ASP A 189 -17.90 8.08 3.12
C ASP A 189 -18.72 7.71 1.86
N GLU A 190 -20.00 8.10 1.81
CA GLU A 190 -20.93 7.76 0.73
C GLU A 190 -20.46 8.22 -0.67
N ALA A 191 -19.70 9.31 -0.74
CA ALA A 191 -19.19 9.84 -2.00
C ALA A 191 -17.93 9.12 -2.50
N HIS A 192 -17.28 8.31 -1.64
CA HIS A 192 -16.04 7.61 -1.91
C HIS A 192 -16.01 6.92 -3.27
N ARG A 193 -14.92 7.12 -3.97
CA ARG A 193 -14.64 6.50 -5.27
C ARG A 193 -13.27 5.84 -5.23
N SER A 194 -13.15 4.74 -5.96
CA SER A 194 -11.87 4.08 -6.18
C SER A 194 -11.76 3.53 -7.59
N ASN A 195 -10.53 3.25 -7.99
CA ASN A 195 -10.25 2.65 -9.28
C ASN A 195 -10.41 1.12 -9.29
N ARG A 196 -10.73 0.51 -8.18
CA ARG A 196 -10.67 -0.92 -7.89
C ARG A 196 -9.27 -1.49 -7.99
N ALA A 197 -8.79 -2.03 -6.90
CA ALA A 197 -7.46 -2.57 -6.75
C ALA A 197 -7.00 -3.43 -7.93
N LYS A 198 -5.84 -3.10 -8.47
CA LYS A 198 -5.17 -3.86 -9.52
C LYS A 198 -4.15 -4.78 -8.90
N LYS A 199 -4.42 -6.08 -8.95
CA LYS A 199 -3.54 -7.13 -8.42
C LYS A 199 -2.45 -7.51 -9.40
N ALA A 200 -1.25 -7.78 -8.87
CA ALA A 200 -0.12 -8.25 -9.65
C ALA A 200 0.72 -9.28 -8.88
N TYR A 201 1.34 -10.19 -9.63
CA TYR A 201 2.29 -11.17 -9.07
C TYR A 201 3.66 -10.54 -8.85
N VAL A 202 4.27 -10.83 -7.70
CA VAL A 202 5.71 -10.66 -7.51
C VAL A 202 6.38 -11.91 -8.10
N ILE A 203 7.08 -11.73 -9.23
CA ILE A 203 7.63 -12.84 -10.01
C ILE A 203 9.13 -13.00 -9.74
N GLY A 204 9.53 -14.25 -9.46
CA GLY A 204 10.94 -14.64 -9.30
C GLY A 204 11.51 -14.34 -7.92
N SER A 205 10.65 -13.95 -6.96
CA SER A 205 11.02 -13.66 -5.59
C SER A 205 9.87 -13.99 -4.64
N ASN A 206 10.20 -14.29 -3.37
CA ASN A 206 9.22 -14.37 -2.29
C ASN A 206 9.15 -13.02 -1.57
N PRO A 207 8.07 -12.24 -1.72
CA PRO A 207 8.00 -10.90 -1.14
C PRO A 207 8.01 -10.86 0.40
N TYR A 208 7.84 -12.01 1.05
CA TYR A 208 7.88 -12.17 2.51
C TYR A 208 9.24 -12.64 3.05
N GLU A 209 10.24 -12.82 2.19
CA GLU A 209 11.57 -13.33 2.56
C GLU A 209 12.69 -12.57 1.86
N GLU A 210 12.39 -11.90 0.76
CA GLU A 210 13.36 -11.22 -0.09
C GLU A 210 12.91 -9.79 -0.38
N PHE A 211 13.87 -8.89 -0.46
CA PHE A 211 13.61 -7.51 -0.83
C PHE A 211 13.11 -7.41 -2.27
N ASN A 212 12.01 -6.69 -2.43
CA ASN A 212 11.43 -6.34 -3.72
C ASN A 212 11.21 -4.84 -3.78
N THR A 213 11.24 -4.26 -4.99
CA THR A 213 10.90 -2.85 -5.18
C THR A 213 9.49 -2.69 -5.69
N TYR A 214 8.81 -1.69 -5.15
CA TYR A 214 7.49 -1.25 -5.56
C TYR A 214 7.56 0.22 -5.92
N GLY A 215 7.17 0.55 -7.15
CA GLY A 215 7.38 1.89 -7.68
C GLY A 215 6.17 2.46 -8.38
N LEU A 216 6.12 3.79 -8.37
CA LEU A 216 5.13 4.61 -9.08
C LEU A 216 5.85 5.68 -9.89
N GLU A 217 5.63 5.72 -11.20
CA GLU A 217 5.87 6.90 -12.02
C GLU A 217 4.56 7.68 -12.11
N TRP A 218 4.59 8.92 -11.66
CA TRP A 218 3.45 9.82 -11.67
C TRP A 218 3.81 11.07 -12.47
N ASN A 219 3.08 11.31 -13.54
CA ASN A 219 3.21 12.49 -14.38
C ASN A 219 1.85 13.21 -14.55
N GLU A 220 1.79 14.24 -15.38
CA GLU A 220 0.56 15.04 -15.55
C GLU A 220 -0.62 14.27 -16.18
N ASP A 221 -0.34 13.15 -16.88
CA ASP A 221 -1.30 12.41 -17.67
C ASP A 221 -1.75 11.10 -17.02
N GLU A 222 -0.86 10.42 -16.26
CA GLU A 222 -1.14 9.09 -15.74
C GLU A 222 -0.27 8.70 -14.54
N TYR A 223 -0.69 7.63 -13.86
CA TYR A 223 0.06 6.86 -12.88
C TYR A 223 0.49 5.54 -13.51
N ILE A 224 1.77 5.15 -13.36
CA ILE A 224 2.34 3.91 -13.89
C ILE A 224 3.00 3.16 -12.74
N PHE A 225 2.54 1.92 -12.49
CA PHE A 225 2.95 1.12 -11.34
C PHE A 225 3.94 0.03 -11.75
N TYR A 226 4.96 -0.18 -10.93
CA TYR A 226 6.07 -1.10 -11.17
C TYR A 226 6.28 -2.06 -10.00
N ILE A 227 6.68 -3.30 -10.32
CA ILE A 227 7.23 -4.27 -9.38
C ILE A 227 8.60 -4.69 -9.92
N ASN A 228 9.66 -4.57 -9.11
CA ASN A 228 11.03 -4.86 -9.50
C ASN A 228 11.41 -4.15 -10.81
N GLY A 229 11.05 -2.87 -10.92
CA GLY A 229 11.29 -2.02 -12.06
C GLY A 229 10.52 -2.40 -13.34
N LYS A 230 9.53 -3.30 -13.27
CA LYS A 230 8.72 -3.75 -14.42
C LYS A 230 7.29 -3.26 -14.30
N GLU A 231 6.81 -2.54 -15.34
CA GLU A 231 5.43 -2.05 -15.39
C GLU A 231 4.43 -3.20 -15.35
N TYR A 232 3.39 -3.05 -14.55
CA TYR A 232 2.26 -3.98 -14.54
C TYR A 232 0.90 -3.30 -14.70
N TYR A 233 0.83 -2.00 -14.45
CA TYR A 233 -0.42 -1.26 -14.50
C TYR A 233 -0.18 0.21 -14.80
N ARG A 234 -1.11 0.84 -15.48
CA ARG A 234 -1.19 2.30 -15.64
C ARG A 234 -2.63 2.77 -15.70
N THR A 235 -2.88 3.97 -15.22
CA THR A 235 -4.23 4.53 -15.17
C THR A 235 -4.21 6.04 -14.99
N ASN A 236 -5.30 6.70 -15.35
CA ASN A 236 -5.62 8.08 -15.01
C ASN A 236 -7.04 8.20 -14.42
N ALA A 237 -7.53 7.14 -13.81
CA ALA A 237 -8.84 7.10 -13.19
C ALA A 237 -8.98 8.17 -12.10
N GLY A 238 -10.16 8.77 -12.02
CA GLY A 238 -10.43 9.88 -11.11
C GLY A 238 -9.85 11.23 -11.56
N GLY A 239 -9.00 11.25 -12.59
CA GLY A 239 -8.12 12.35 -12.93
C GLY A 239 -6.80 12.25 -12.16
N VAL A 240 -5.72 12.74 -12.75
CA VAL A 240 -4.40 12.69 -12.12
C VAL A 240 -4.25 13.83 -11.13
N CYS A 241 -3.84 13.54 -9.89
CA CYS A 241 -3.61 14.55 -8.86
C CYS A 241 -2.59 15.59 -9.33
N GLN A 242 -2.88 16.87 -9.06
CA GLN A 242 -2.07 18.00 -9.49
C GLN A 242 -1.43 18.73 -8.30
N ASN A 243 -1.58 18.20 -7.09
CA ASN A 243 -0.99 18.73 -5.87
C ASN A 243 0.04 17.75 -5.28
N PRO A 244 1.03 18.23 -4.52
CA PRO A 244 1.97 17.34 -3.86
C PRO A 244 1.28 16.32 -2.96
N LEU A 245 1.83 15.09 -2.91
CA LEU A 245 1.43 14.02 -2.01
C LEU A 245 2.60 13.69 -1.09
N TYR A 246 2.30 13.39 0.18
CA TYR A 246 3.27 12.88 1.14
C TYR A 246 3.26 11.35 1.16
N LEU A 247 4.36 10.75 1.63
CA LEU A 247 4.58 9.32 1.67
C LEU A 247 4.08 8.72 2.98
N ILE A 248 3.58 7.49 2.92
CA ILE A 248 3.16 6.75 4.10
C ILE A 248 3.65 5.30 4.01
N LEU A 249 4.21 4.81 5.12
CA LEU A 249 4.55 3.42 5.36
C LEU A 249 3.73 2.91 6.53
N SER A 250 2.92 1.91 6.32
CA SER A 250 2.01 1.44 7.36
C SER A 250 1.84 -0.07 7.36
N ILE A 251 1.43 -0.55 8.53
CA ILE A 251 0.99 -1.92 8.73
C ILE A 251 -0.20 -1.88 9.68
N GLU A 252 -1.23 -2.69 9.40
CA GLU A 252 -2.38 -2.86 10.29
C GLU A 252 -2.71 -4.35 10.46
N MET A 253 -3.36 -4.66 11.57
CA MET A 253 -4.05 -5.92 11.71
C MET A 253 -5.42 -5.78 11.06
N TRP A 254 -5.60 -6.42 9.91
CA TRP A 254 -6.90 -6.51 9.25
C TRP A 254 -7.86 -7.37 10.07
N GLY A 255 -9.14 -7.10 9.99
CA GLY A 255 -10.17 -7.90 10.64
C GLY A 255 -11.52 -7.66 9.99
N GLU A 256 -12.45 -8.56 10.22
CA GLU A 256 -13.82 -8.42 9.71
C GLU A 256 -14.54 -7.23 10.37
N ASN A 257 -15.27 -6.46 9.57
CA ASN A 257 -16.08 -5.32 10.03
C ASN A 257 -15.27 -4.25 10.82
N GLY A 258 -14.00 -4.05 10.47
CA GLY A 258 -13.16 -3.06 11.13
C GLY A 258 -12.74 -3.45 12.56
N ILE A 259 -12.80 -4.73 12.91
CA ILE A 259 -12.33 -5.27 14.18
C ILE A 259 -11.05 -6.06 13.89
N ALA A 260 -9.97 -5.78 14.62
CA ALA A 260 -8.72 -6.51 14.48
C ALA A 260 -8.92 -8.02 14.68
N SER A 261 -8.18 -8.81 13.91
CA SER A 261 -8.24 -10.27 13.95
C SER A 261 -8.01 -10.80 15.37
N ASP A 262 -8.77 -11.81 15.76
CA ASP A 262 -8.69 -12.48 17.07
C ASP A 262 -7.54 -13.51 17.13
N ARG A 263 -6.38 -13.14 16.58
CA ARG A 263 -5.18 -13.98 16.65
C ARG A 263 -4.65 -14.02 18.09
N THR A 264 -4.16 -15.19 18.48
CA THR A 264 -3.57 -15.36 19.81
C THR A 264 -2.24 -14.60 19.93
N ALA A 265 -1.93 -14.18 21.17
CA ALA A 265 -0.69 -13.46 21.49
C ALA A 265 0.61 -14.26 21.20
N ASP A 266 0.51 -15.54 20.93
CA ASP A 266 1.65 -16.42 20.63
C ASP A 266 2.13 -16.33 19.17
N ALA A 267 1.50 -15.48 18.34
CA ALA A 267 2.02 -15.22 17.00
C ALA A 267 3.37 -14.48 17.12
N ASP A 268 4.40 -15.02 16.47
CA ASP A 268 5.69 -14.33 16.32
C ASP A 268 5.44 -12.91 15.77
N PRO A 269 6.21 -11.90 16.22
CA PRO A 269 6.06 -10.57 15.67
C PRO A 269 6.22 -10.63 14.16
N ALA A 270 5.27 -10.00 13.45
CA ALA A 270 5.41 -9.80 12.02
C ALA A 270 6.11 -8.45 11.80
N GLU A 271 7.01 -8.41 10.84
CA GLU A 271 7.82 -7.23 10.59
C GLU A 271 7.73 -6.81 9.12
N TYR A 272 7.43 -5.54 8.90
CA TYR A 272 7.58 -4.87 7.63
C TYR A 272 8.97 -4.23 7.62
N ILE A 273 9.87 -4.73 6.79
CA ILE A 273 11.26 -4.33 6.76
C ILE A 273 11.50 -3.51 5.48
N VAL A 274 11.85 -2.25 5.64
CA VAL A 274 12.10 -1.33 4.53
C VAL A 274 13.58 -0.99 4.46
N ASP A 275 14.20 -1.32 3.31
CA ASP A 275 15.61 -1.05 3.02
C ASP A 275 15.82 0.43 2.66
N TYR A 276 14.97 0.94 1.78
CA TYR A 276 14.99 2.36 1.43
C TYR A 276 13.65 2.88 0.89
N VAL A 277 13.51 4.19 0.95
CA VAL A 277 12.54 4.96 0.15
C VAL A 277 13.31 5.99 -0.66
N ARG A 278 13.04 6.06 -1.97
CA ARG A 278 13.68 7.01 -2.90
C ARG A 278 12.66 7.68 -3.78
N VAL A 279 12.84 8.98 -4.00
CA VAL A 279 11.98 9.78 -4.88
C VAL A 279 12.84 10.55 -5.87
N TYR A 280 12.37 10.58 -7.10
CA TYR A 280 13.08 11.21 -8.22
C TYR A 280 12.14 12.15 -8.98
N GLN A 281 12.70 13.21 -9.57
CA GLN A 281 11.99 14.16 -10.43
C GLN A 281 12.78 14.54 -11.66
#